data_3c330df0b1270ec1299c6d63adbce108
#
_entry.id   3c330df0b1270ec1299c6d63adbce108
#
_cell.length_a   1.000
_cell.length_b   1.000
_cell.length_c   1.000
_cell.angle_alpha   90.00
_cell.angle_beta   90.00
_cell.angle_gamma   90.00
#
_symmetry.space_group_name_H-M   'P 1'
#
loop_
_entity.id
_entity.type
_entity.pdbx_description
1 polymer ?
#
loop_
_entity_poly.entity_id
_entity_poly.type
_entity_poly.pdbx_seq_one_letter_code
_entity_poly.pdbx_strand_id
1 'polypeptide(L)'
;MIKLAIIGTGSHANKHFEAFNAIDGVKIVAICDVNEENLRQFGDTHGVATTYRSADDLFANEDFDAICNVTPDRFHKHIGLQALAAGKHVFSEKPLAENYADARELVLAAKQSGLINMVNFTFRNASGYQGMAEIVKSGELGRINQVDATYNQCWLTSEYWGRFKEESKFLWRLSEAHGSQGVLGDTGVHIFDLATYPVGKIKSINSNLKVFEHKGAGVGEYRFDANDAFNSMIEFENGAVGTISCSRAATGFKNTIDIRIMGDLGGIKVCFDKWFEDGLTYDITRDIKSANMHWERVAVPQTPTNFERFITSIRTGINDQPDFECGAEAQKIVDACFESSKQRRWVDI
;
A
#
# COMPACT_ATOMS: atom_id res chain seq x y z
N MET A 1 20.95 12.14 -14.83
CA MET A 1 20.48 12.57 -13.48
C MET A 1 18.97 12.71 -13.60
N ILE A 2 18.20 12.06 -12.73
CA ILE A 2 16.73 12.15 -12.69
C ILE A 2 16.36 13.24 -11.69
N LYS A 3 15.59 14.23 -12.16
CA LYS A 3 15.06 15.32 -11.35
C LYS A 3 13.67 14.94 -10.84
N LEU A 4 13.46 14.98 -9.52
CA LEU A 4 12.22 14.62 -8.87
C LEU A 4 11.63 15.83 -8.13
N ALA A 5 10.33 16.01 -8.22
CA ALA A 5 9.58 16.93 -7.36
C ALA A 5 8.71 16.15 -6.35
N ILE A 6 8.63 16.63 -5.09
CA ILE A 6 7.76 16.04 -4.06
C ILE A 6 6.55 16.94 -3.88
N ILE A 7 5.35 16.38 -3.99
CA ILE A 7 4.08 17.07 -3.77
C ILE A 7 3.39 16.50 -2.52
N GLY A 8 3.17 17.35 -1.53
CA GLY A 8 2.81 16.99 -0.16
C GLY A 8 4.05 16.87 0.72
N THR A 9 4.21 17.80 1.69
CA THR A 9 5.38 17.87 2.59
C THR A 9 5.02 17.56 4.04
N GLY A 10 3.98 16.78 4.26
CA GLY A 10 3.62 16.26 5.57
C GLY A 10 4.67 15.31 6.15
N SER A 11 4.48 14.86 7.37
CA SER A 11 5.46 14.04 8.11
C SER A 11 5.91 12.78 7.35
N HIS A 12 5.02 12.21 6.52
CA HIS A 12 5.35 11.00 5.75
C HIS A 12 6.33 11.26 4.60
N ALA A 13 6.34 12.47 4.05
CA ALA A 13 7.22 12.87 2.96
C ALA A 13 8.71 12.81 3.31
N ASN A 14 9.08 12.94 4.60
CA ASN A 14 10.48 12.81 5.04
C ASN A 14 11.08 11.46 4.63
N LYS A 15 10.32 10.36 4.81
CA LYS A 15 10.76 9.01 4.42
C LYS A 15 10.96 8.89 2.90
N HIS A 16 10.09 9.53 2.13
CA HIS A 16 10.20 9.56 0.66
C HIS A 16 11.43 10.34 0.22
N PHE A 17 11.65 11.50 0.85
CA PHE A 17 12.84 12.31 0.58
C PHE A 17 14.12 11.51 0.85
N GLU A 18 14.25 10.92 2.05
CA GLU A 18 15.40 10.12 2.44
C GLU A 18 15.65 8.96 1.47
N ALA A 19 14.58 8.24 1.12
CA ALA A 19 14.68 7.08 0.23
C ALA A 19 15.13 7.48 -1.19
N PHE A 20 14.54 8.51 -1.80
CA PHE A 20 14.95 8.95 -3.13
C PHE A 20 16.31 9.63 -3.15
N ASN A 21 16.63 10.43 -2.11
CA ASN A 21 17.90 11.13 -2.01
C ASN A 21 19.10 10.19 -1.80
N ALA A 22 18.86 8.98 -1.30
CA ALA A 22 19.87 7.93 -1.16
C ALA A 22 20.21 7.22 -2.48
N ILE A 23 19.43 7.43 -3.56
CA ILE A 23 19.65 6.74 -4.83
C ILE A 23 20.58 7.57 -5.72
N ASP A 24 21.69 6.98 -6.13
CA ASP A 24 22.66 7.63 -7.00
C ASP A 24 22.01 8.17 -8.29
N GLY A 25 22.33 9.43 -8.63
CA GLY A 25 21.85 10.08 -9.84
C GLY A 25 20.39 10.53 -9.77
N VAL A 26 19.78 10.59 -8.59
CA VAL A 26 18.48 11.23 -8.30
C VAL A 26 18.75 12.57 -7.60
N LYS A 27 17.95 13.58 -7.94
CA LYS A 27 17.97 14.88 -7.27
C LYS A 27 16.54 15.36 -7.05
N ILE A 28 16.18 15.65 -5.80
CA ILE A 28 14.94 16.36 -5.49
C ILE A 28 15.19 17.84 -5.76
N VAL A 29 14.52 18.37 -6.79
CA VAL A 29 14.75 19.73 -7.29
C VAL A 29 13.73 20.73 -6.76
N ALA A 30 12.51 20.28 -6.42
CA ALA A 30 11.45 21.15 -5.93
C ALA A 30 10.51 20.40 -4.98
N ILE A 31 9.82 21.16 -4.14
CA ILE A 31 8.77 20.68 -3.24
C ILE A 31 7.53 21.55 -3.36
N CYS A 32 6.36 20.95 -3.15
CA CYS A 32 5.08 21.61 -3.23
C CYS A 32 4.15 21.21 -2.08
N ASP A 33 3.55 22.18 -1.40
CA ASP A 33 2.48 21.99 -0.40
C ASP A 33 1.64 23.24 -0.27
N VAL A 34 0.34 23.08 -0.10
CA VAL A 34 -0.59 24.21 0.16
C VAL A 34 -0.38 24.82 1.56
N ASN A 35 0.15 24.04 2.50
CA ASN A 35 0.50 24.48 3.85
C ASN A 35 1.91 25.07 3.88
N GLU A 36 1.98 26.37 4.06
CA GLU A 36 3.23 27.15 4.03
C GLU A 36 4.21 26.74 5.15
N GLU A 37 3.71 26.40 6.32
CA GLU A 37 4.55 26.00 7.45
C GLU A 37 5.17 24.62 7.21
N ASN A 38 4.39 23.63 6.73
CA ASN A 38 4.93 22.33 6.34
C ASN A 38 5.99 22.49 5.24
N LEU A 39 5.70 23.31 4.22
CA LEU A 39 6.59 23.58 3.10
C LEU A 39 7.92 24.19 3.56
N ARG A 40 7.86 25.21 4.43
CA ARG A 40 9.03 25.86 5.00
C ARG A 40 9.85 24.90 5.85
N GLN A 41 9.22 24.19 6.80
CA GLN A 41 9.90 23.24 7.68
C GLN A 41 10.59 22.11 6.90
N PHE A 42 9.92 21.58 5.88
CA PHE A 42 10.47 20.53 5.04
C PHE A 42 11.65 21.04 4.20
N GLY A 43 11.51 22.22 3.59
CA GLY A 43 12.56 22.87 2.81
C GLY A 43 13.82 23.14 3.66
N ASP A 44 13.63 23.72 4.85
CA ASP A 44 14.73 23.99 5.80
C ASP A 44 15.40 22.69 6.27
N THR A 45 14.63 21.66 6.56
CA THR A 45 15.15 20.36 7.07
C THR A 45 16.00 19.65 6.02
N HIS A 46 15.57 19.67 4.76
CA HIS A 46 16.18 18.89 3.68
C HIS A 46 17.02 19.72 2.71
N GLY A 47 17.12 21.02 2.92
CA GLY A 47 17.92 21.92 2.07
C GLY A 47 17.35 22.13 0.66
N VAL A 48 16.02 22.01 0.48
CA VAL A 48 15.35 22.24 -0.81
C VAL A 48 14.82 23.67 -0.85
N ALA A 49 15.51 24.53 -1.62
CA ALA A 49 15.17 25.96 -1.70
C ALA A 49 13.99 26.28 -2.65
N THR A 50 13.76 25.43 -3.67
CA THR A 50 12.70 25.65 -4.66
C THR A 50 11.38 25.12 -4.14
N THR A 51 10.46 26.03 -3.85
CA THR A 51 9.18 25.72 -3.20
C THR A 51 8.00 26.29 -3.96
N TYR A 52 6.90 25.55 -4.02
CA TYR A 52 5.65 25.95 -4.68
C TYR A 52 4.46 25.73 -3.74
N ARG A 53 3.48 26.64 -3.75
CA ARG A 53 2.23 26.49 -2.99
C ARG A 53 1.09 25.91 -3.81
N SER A 54 1.32 25.73 -5.11
CA SER A 54 0.36 25.20 -6.07
C SER A 54 1.07 24.19 -6.97
N ALA A 55 0.41 23.06 -7.22
CA ALA A 55 0.88 22.09 -8.20
C ALA A 55 0.89 22.69 -9.62
N ASP A 56 -0.09 23.55 -9.96
CA ASP A 56 -0.13 24.25 -11.27
C ASP A 56 1.13 25.08 -11.48
N ASP A 57 1.53 25.86 -10.47
CA ASP A 57 2.74 26.68 -10.54
C ASP A 57 4.01 25.82 -10.63
N LEU A 58 4.07 24.70 -9.89
CA LEU A 58 5.17 23.74 -9.99
C LEU A 58 5.29 23.18 -11.40
N PHE A 59 4.20 22.67 -11.99
CA PHE A 59 4.22 22.10 -13.34
C PHE A 59 4.50 23.13 -14.43
N ALA A 60 4.11 24.38 -14.23
CA ALA A 60 4.33 25.47 -15.21
C ALA A 60 5.74 26.04 -15.21
N ASN A 61 6.43 26.02 -14.05
CA ASN A 61 7.65 26.82 -13.87
C ASN A 61 8.89 25.99 -13.55
N GLU A 62 8.77 24.69 -13.24
CA GLU A 62 9.93 23.87 -12.85
C GLU A 62 10.21 22.76 -13.87
N ASP A 63 11.50 22.49 -14.08
CA ASP A 63 11.97 21.41 -14.94
C ASP A 63 12.33 20.16 -14.14
N PHE A 64 11.53 19.11 -14.26
CA PHE A 64 11.73 17.82 -13.60
C PHE A 64 11.20 16.65 -14.45
N ASP A 65 11.64 15.44 -14.13
CA ASP A 65 11.31 14.21 -14.88
C ASP A 65 10.13 13.46 -14.25
N ALA A 66 10.03 13.50 -12.92
CA ALA A 66 9.08 12.70 -12.17
C ALA A 66 8.55 13.44 -10.93
N ILE A 67 7.37 13.01 -10.46
CA ILE A 67 6.85 13.44 -9.16
C ILE A 67 6.80 12.27 -8.17
N CYS A 68 6.91 12.63 -6.88
CA CYS A 68 6.50 11.81 -5.76
C CYS A 68 5.27 12.46 -5.11
N ASN A 69 4.10 11.84 -5.27
CA ASN A 69 2.83 12.33 -4.73
C ASN A 69 2.58 11.74 -3.34
N VAL A 70 2.72 12.58 -2.31
CA VAL A 70 2.54 12.23 -0.89
C VAL A 70 1.42 13.10 -0.27
N THR A 71 0.50 13.55 -1.10
CA THR A 71 -0.67 14.31 -0.66
C THR A 71 -1.68 13.43 0.08
N PRO A 72 -2.70 13.97 0.75
CA PRO A 72 -3.84 13.18 1.22
C PRO A 72 -4.58 12.48 0.07
N ASP A 73 -5.16 11.31 0.36
CA ASP A 73 -5.76 10.35 -0.59
C ASP A 73 -6.65 11.00 -1.66
N ARG A 74 -7.50 11.94 -1.25
CA ARG A 74 -8.44 12.67 -2.13
C ARG A 74 -7.77 13.47 -3.25
N PHE A 75 -6.48 13.77 -3.14
CA PHE A 75 -5.73 14.54 -4.14
C PHE A 75 -4.90 13.64 -5.07
N HIS A 76 -4.75 12.35 -4.76
CA HIS A 76 -3.89 11.45 -5.54
C HIS A 76 -4.28 11.42 -7.01
N LYS A 77 -5.57 11.27 -7.31
CA LYS A 77 -6.08 11.26 -8.69
C LYS A 77 -5.76 12.56 -9.42
N HIS A 78 -6.13 13.70 -8.84
CA HIS A 78 -5.96 15.00 -9.49
C HIS A 78 -4.50 15.28 -9.83
N ILE A 79 -3.61 15.13 -8.85
CA ILE A 79 -2.17 15.36 -9.01
C ILE A 79 -1.56 14.35 -9.98
N GLY A 80 -1.95 13.07 -9.90
CA GLY A 80 -1.47 12.03 -10.80
C GLY A 80 -1.85 12.29 -12.27
N LEU A 81 -3.10 12.66 -12.54
CA LEU A 81 -3.57 13.00 -13.89
C LEU A 81 -2.85 14.24 -14.44
N GLN A 82 -2.67 15.26 -13.61
CA GLN A 82 -1.94 16.48 -13.98
C GLN A 82 -0.50 16.18 -14.34
N ALA A 83 0.20 15.36 -13.56
CA ALA A 83 1.56 14.95 -13.84
C ALA A 83 1.69 14.17 -15.15
N LEU A 84 0.81 13.18 -15.37
CA LEU A 84 0.79 12.41 -16.62
C LEU A 84 0.51 13.30 -17.84
N ALA A 85 -0.42 14.26 -17.73
CA ALA A 85 -0.71 15.23 -18.79
C ALA A 85 0.49 16.17 -19.06
N ALA A 86 1.28 16.49 -18.03
CA ALA A 86 2.51 17.26 -18.16
C ALA A 86 3.73 16.44 -18.63
N GLY A 87 3.54 15.15 -18.97
CA GLY A 87 4.62 14.28 -19.44
C GLY A 87 5.58 13.83 -18.33
N LYS A 88 5.14 13.77 -17.08
CA LYS A 88 5.97 13.41 -15.93
C LYS A 88 5.67 11.99 -15.44
N HIS A 89 6.72 11.23 -15.08
CA HIS A 89 6.60 9.96 -14.39
C HIS A 89 6.00 10.15 -12.99
N VAL A 90 5.25 9.16 -12.48
CA VAL A 90 4.49 9.31 -11.24
C VAL A 90 4.78 8.18 -10.25
N PHE A 91 5.33 8.54 -9.08
CA PHE A 91 5.32 7.71 -7.90
C PHE A 91 4.25 8.24 -6.93
N SER A 92 3.26 7.44 -6.59
CA SER A 92 2.15 7.88 -5.74
C SER A 92 2.06 7.07 -4.46
N GLU A 93 1.68 7.74 -3.37
CA GLU A 93 1.27 7.02 -2.16
C GLU A 93 -0.03 6.24 -2.40
N LYS A 94 -0.24 5.28 -1.51
CA LYS A 94 -1.45 4.46 -1.44
C LYS A 94 -2.51 5.16 -0.52
N PRO A 95 -3.80 4.90 -0.72
CA PRO A 95 -4.40 4.22 -1.88
C PRO A 95 -4.19 5.04 -3.16
N LEU A 96 -4.21 4.38 -4.32
CA LEU A 96 -4.00 5.09 -5.60
C LEU A 96 -5.05 6.18 -5.83
N ALA A 97 -6.29 5.92 -5.42
CA ALA A 97 -7.42 6.85 -5.42
C ALA A 97 -8.45 6.40 -4.37
N GLU A 98 -9.46 7.22 -4.12
CA GLU A 98 -10.51 6.95 -3.12
C GLU A 98 -11.52 5.87 -3.55
N ASN A 99 -11.61 5.56 -4.85
CA ASN A 99 -12.48 4.53 -5.42
C ASN A 99 -11.90 3.96 -6.71
N TYR A 100 -12.47 2.83 -7.15
CA TYR A 100 -11.99 2.13 -8.36
C TYR A 100 -12.16 2.94 -9.64
N ALA A 101 -13.26 3.70 -9.80
CA ALA A 101 -13.48 4.49 -11.00
C ALA A 101 -12.37 5.53 -11.21
N ASP A 102 -12.00 6.22 -10.14
CA ASP A 102 -10.93 7.21 -10.14
C ASP A 102 -9.54 6.56 -10.36
N ALA A 103 -9.29 5.41 -9.74
CA ALA A 103 -8.07 4.65 -9.97
C ALA A 103 -7.95 4.18 -11.44
N ARG A 104 -9.05 3.77 -12.06
CA ARG A 104 -9.09 3.39 -13.49
C ARG A 104 -8.79 4.55 -14.43
N GLU A 105 -9.21 5.77 -14.13
CA GLU A 105 -8.84 6.95 -14.92
C GLU A 105 -7.32 7.16 -14.89
N LEU A 106 -6.66 7.03 -13.73
CA LEU A 106 -5.20 7.09 -13.62
C LEU A 106 -4.50 6.00 -14.42
N VAL A 107 -4.99 4.76 -14.35
CA VAL A 107 -4.46 3.64 -15.16
C VAL A 107 -4.55 3.94 -16.65
N LEU A 108 -5.70 4.43 -17.11
CA LEU A 108 -5.91 4.74 -18.53
C LEU A 108 -4.99 5.87 -18.98
N ALA A 109 -4.85 6.94 -18.19
CA ALA A 109 -3.95 8.04 -18.47
C ALA A 109 -2.48 7.58 -18.50
N ALA A 110 -2.05 6.74 -17.55
CA ALA A 110 -0.71 6.18 -17.54
C ALA A 110 -0.41 5.30 -18.77
N LYS A 111 -1.37 4.47 -19.18
CA LYS A 111 -1.26 3.66 -20.40
C LYS A 111 -1.19 4.51 -21.68
N GLN A 112 -1.98 5.58 -21.75
CA GLN A 112 -2.00 6.49 -22.91
C GLN A 112 -0.71 7.30 -23.03
N SER A 113 -0.17 7.74 -21.92
CA SER A 113 1.08 8.52 -21.90
C SER A 113 2.33 7.67 -22.09
N GLY A 114 2.29 6.37 -21.79
CA GLY A 114 3.46 5.48 -21.77
C GLY A 114 4.47 5.83 -20.68
N LEU A 115 4.09 6.65 -19.72
CA LEU A 115 4.96 7.09 -18.63
C LEU A 115 5.07 6.04 -17.52
N ILE A 116 6.24 5.99 -16.90
CA ILE A 116 6.47 5.15 -15.73
C ILE A 116 5.58 5.62 -14.58
N ASN A 117 4.93 4.65 -13.95
CA ASN A 117 4.04 4.89 -12.84
C ASN A 117 4.18 3.79 -11.78
N MET A 118 4.10 4.17 -10.51
CA MET A 118 4.21 3.23 -9.39
C MET A 118 3.37 3.72 -8.22
N VAL A 119 2.71 2.78 -7.52
CA VAL A 119 2.02 3.03 -6.25
C VAL A 119 2.82 2.46 -5.10
N ASN A 120 2.99 3.21 -4.00
CA ASN A 120 3.86 2.81 -2.90
C ASN A 120 3.22 1.78 -1.95
N PHE A 121 3.05 0.55 -2.41
CA PHE A 121 2.77 -0.58 -1.52
C PHE A 121 4.04 -0.98 -0.77
N THR A 122 4.34 -0.25 0.30
CA THR A 122 5.60 -0.33 1.07
C THR A 122 5.97 -1.77 1.47
N PHE A 123 5.01 -2.62 1.79
CA PHE A 123 5.29 -3.99 2.24
C PHE A 123 5.77 -4.92 1.13
N ARG A 124 5.65 -4.53 -0.14
CA ARG A 124 6.36 -5.22 -1.23
C ARG A 124 7.88 -5.07 -1.16
N ASN A 125 8.40 -4.16 -0.33
CA ASN A 125 9.83 -4.03 -0.06
C ASN A 125 10.39 -5.17 0.80
N ALA A 126 9.55 -5.98 1.46
CA ALA A 126 10.01 -7.11 2.25
C ALA A 126 10.61 -8.20 1.33
N SER A 127 11.92 -8.45 1.47
CA SER A 127 12.63 -9.40 0.61
C SER A 127 12.11 -10.83 0.76
N GLY A 128 11.74 -11.24 1.98
CA GLY A 128 11.09 -12.52 2.24
C GLY A 128 9.77 -12.66 1.50
N TYR A 129 8.97 -11.59 1.44
CA TYR A 129 7.74 -11.56 0.66
C TYR A 129 8.02 -11.65 -0.86
N GLN A 130 9.04 -10.95 -1.37
CA GLN A 130 9.41 -11.03 -2.78
C GLN A 130 9.85 -12.47 -3.15
N GLY A 131 10.69 -13.10 -2.31
CA GLY A 131 11.07 -14.49 -2.50
C GLY A 131 9.87 -15.45 -2.47
N MET A 132 8.94 -15.25 -1.53
CA MET A 132 7.68 -15.98 -1.50
C MET A 132 6.90 -15.82 -2.80
N ALA A 133 6.74 -14.58 -3.29
CA ALA A 133 6.01 -14.30 -4.52
C ALA A 133 6.65 -14.96 -5.75
N GLU A 134 7.97 -14.99 -5.84
CA GLU A 134 8.70 -15.69 -6.90
C GLU A 134 8.46 -17.20 -6.86
N ILE A 135 8.53 -17.83 -5.70
CA ILE A 135 8.25 -19.26 -5.52
C ILE A 135 6.82 -19.60 -5.95
N VAL A 136 5.82 -18.80 -5.55
CA VAL A 136 4.43 -19.02 -5.96
C VAL A 136 4.28 -18.90 -7.48
N LYS A 137 4.83 -17.86 -8.08
CA LYS A 137 4.75 -17.59 -9.53
C LYS A 137 5.53 -18.63 -10.37
N SER A 138 6.59 -19.22 -9.83
CA SER A 138 7.34 -20.28 -10.52
C SER A 138 6.54 -21.58 -10.67
N GLY A 139 5.43 -21.73 -9.95
CA GLY A 139 4.63 -22.94 -9.93
C GLY A 139 5.19 -24.04 -9.02
N GLU A 140 6.23 -23.78 -8.23
CA GLU A 140 6.87 -24.76 -7.35
C GLU A 140 5.91 -25.38 -6.33
N LEU A 141 4.90 -24.60 -5.90
CA LEU A 141 3.87 -25.07 -4.97
C LEU A 141 2.73 -25.86 -5.64
N GLY A 142 2.80 -26.06 -6.97
CA GLY A 142 1.72 -26.66 -7.75
C GLY A 142 0.50 -25.74 -7.87
N ARG A 143 -0.69 -26.35 -7.94
CA ARG A 143 -1.94 -25.59 -7.95
C ARG A 143 -2.18 -25.00 -6.55
N ILE A 144 -2.38 -23.70 -6.49
CA ILE A 144 -2.73 -23.04 -5.23
C ILE A 144 -4.17 -23.39 -4.86
N ASN A 145 -4.37 -23.85 -3.63
CA ASN A 145 -5.67 -24.26 -3.11
C ASN A 145 -6.21 -23.26 -2.10
N GLN A 146 -5.35 -22.69 -1.25
CA GLN A 146 -5.79 -21.79 -0.17
C GLN A 146 -4.79 -20.66 0.08
N VAL A 147 -5.33 -19.49 0.44
CA VAL A 147 -4.57 -18.29 0.83
C VAL A 147 -5.18 -17.71 2.10
N ASP A 148 -4.37 -17.56 3.15
CA ASP A 148 -4.78 -16.86 4.36
C ASP A 148 -3.83 -15.67 4.59
N ALA A 149 -4.40 -14.48 4.75
CA ALA A 149 -3.62 -13.27 4.92
C ALA A 149 -4.22 -12.35 5.99
N THR A 150 -3.36 -11.83 6.87
CA THR A 150 -3.78 -10.90 7.91
C THR A 150 -2.84 -9.70 8.02
N TYR A 151 -3.41 -8.53 8.33
CA TYR A 151 -2.66 -7.37 8.75
C TYR A 151 -3.24 -6.82 10.05
N ASN A 152 -2.54 -7.07 11.15
CA ASN A 152 -3.02 -6.80 12.50
C ASN A 152 -2.21 -5.71 13.21
N GLN A 153 -2.93 -4.78 13.81
CA GLN A 153 -2.40 -3.68 14.61
C GLN A 153 -3.19 -3.58 15.93
N CYS A 154 -2.59 -3.03 16.98
CA CYS A 154 -3.23 -2.93 18.30
C CYS A 154 -3.38 -1.49 18.83
N TRP A 155 -3.24 -0.47 17.97
CA TRP A 155 -3.20 0.90 18.46
C TRP A 155 -4.53 1.43 19.02
N LEU A 156 -5.65 0.75 18.79
CA LEU A 156 -6.92 1.02 19.46
C LEU A 156 -7.03 0.40 20.86
N THR A 157 -6.20 -0.60 21.17
CA THR A 157 -6.27 -1.36 22.44
C THR A 157 -5.00 -1.24 23.26
N SER A 158 -3.96 -0.59 22.74
CA SER A 158 -2.67 -0.43 23.42
C SER A 158 -2.13 1.00 23.26
N GLU A 159 -1.15 1.35 24.09
CA GLU A 159 -0.41 2.62 23.98
C GLU A 159 0.90 2.46 23.19
N TYR A 160 1.07 1.38 22.41
CA TYR A 160 2.30 1.09 21.69
C TYR A 160 2.72 2.23 20.72
N TRP A 161 1.74 2.89 20.09
CA TRP A 161 1.96 4.06 19.25
C TRP A 161 1.48 5.38 19.90
N GLY A 162 1.30 5.40 21.21
CA GLY A 162 0.71 6.49 21.96
C GLY A 162 -0.80 6.33 22.17
N ARG A 163 -1.38 7.28 22.87
CA ARG A 163 -2.82 7.29 23.17
C ARG A 163 -3.59 7.90 22.03
N PHE A 164 -4.23 7.09 21.19
CA PHE A 164 -4.88 7.55 19.96
C PHE A 164 -5.91 8.66 20.17
N LYS A 165 -6.59 8.71 21.34
CA LYS A 165 -7.56 9.75 21.68
C LYS A 165 -6.91 11.12 22.01
N GLU A 166 -5.63 11.11 22.34
CA GLU A 166 -4.87 12.31 22.73
C GLU A 166 -4.02 12.85 21.56
N GLU A 167 -3.83 12.05 20.51
CA GLU A 167 -2.97 12.38 19.37
C GLU A 167 -3.81 12.62 18.09
N SER A 168 -3.96 13.89 17.70
CA SER A 168 -4.76 14.29 16.52
C SER A 168 -4.36 13.57 15.22
N LYS A 169 -3.09 13.16 15.08
CA LYS A 169 -2.58 12.43 13.91
C LYS A 169 -3.30 11.09 13.63
N PHE A 170 -4.00 10.51 14.63
CA PHE A 170 -4.74 9.26 14.49
C PHE A 170 -6.25 9.46 14.33
N LEU A 171 -6.80 10.57 14.82
CA LEU A 171 -8.26 10.78 14.95
C LEU A 171 -8.97 10.77 13.60
N TRP A 172 -8.40 11.40 12.59
CA TRP A 172 -8.99 11.45 11.26
C TRP A 172 -9.19 10.05 10.64
N ARG A 173 -8.31 9.08 10.99
CA ARG A 173 -8.40 7.68 10.53
C ARG A 173 -9.61 6.93 11.05
N LEU A 174 -10.27 7.44 12.07
CA LEU A 174 -11.46 6.85 12.69
C LEU A 174 -12.76 7.52 12.23
N SER A 175 -12.67 8.55 11.37
CA SER A 175 -13.82 9.37 10.99
C SER A 175 -14.04 9.39 9.48
N GLU A 176 -15.19 8.87 9.02
CA GLU A 176 -15.59 8.88 7.61
C GLU A 176 -15.76 10.31 7.08
N ALA A 177 -16.30 11.23 7.91
CA ALA A 177 -16.46 12.63 7.54
C ALA A 177 -15.12 13.34 7.24
N HIS A 178 -13.99 12.80 7.73
CA HIS A 178 -12.65 13.32 7.49
C HIS A 178 -11.90 12.54 6.39
N GLY A 179 -12.63 11.75 5.58
CA GLY A 179 -12.10 11.03 4.41
C GLY A 179 -11.50 9.65 4.73
N SER A 180 -11.72 9.11 5.94
CA SER A 180 -11.22 7.78 6.27
C SER A 180 -12.10 6.67 5.68
N GLN A 181 -11.50 5.75 4.97
CA GLN A 181 -12.12 4.47 4.60
C GLN A 181 -11.87 3.37 5.65
N GLY A 182 -11.48 3.77 6.88
CA GLY A 182 -11.21 2.87 7.98
C GLY A 182 -9.97 1.99 7.79
N VAL A 183 -9.94 0.86 8.50
CA VAL A 183 -8.86 -0.11 8.37
C VAL A 183 -8.81 -0.72 6.97
N LEU A 184 -9.95 -0.81 6.29
CA LEU A 184 -10.04 -1.37 4.95
C LEU A 184 -9.26 -0.53 3.93
N GLY A 185 -9.46 0.79 3.89
CA GLY A 185 -8.74 1.69 2.98
C GLY A 185 -7.29 1.95 3.39
N ASP A 186 -6.98 1.91 4.69
CA ASP A 186 -5.63 2.20 5.18
C ASP A 186 -4.69 0.98 5.09
N THR A 187 -5.07 -0.14 5.72
CA THR A 187 -4.26 -1.38 5.78
C THR A 187 -4.77 -2.48 4.85
N GLY A 188 -6.07 -2.49 4.56
CA GLY A 188 -6.69 -3.46 3.67
C GLY A 188 -6.12 -3.45 2.26
N VAL A 189 -5.88 -2.26 1.68
CA VAL A 189 -5.25 -2.13 0.35
C VAL A 189 -3.90 -2.84 0.28
N HIS A 190 -3.11 -2.81 1.36
CA HIS A 190 -1.83 -3.52 1.41
C HIS A 190 -2.00 -5.02 1.43
N ILE A 191 -2.87 -5.55 2.30
CA ILE A 191 -2.99 -7.00 2.44
C ILE A 191 -3.66 -7.63 1.21
N PHE A 192 -4.58 -6.94 0.56
CA PHE A 192 -5.15 -7.39 -0.72
C PHE A 192 -4.09 -7.40 -1.83
N ASP A 193 -3.28 -6.35 -1.93
CA ASP A 193 -2.16 -6.31 -2.87
C ASP A 193 -1.17 -7.45 -2.64
N LEU A 194 -0.78 -7.69 -1.39
CA LEU A 194 0.14 -8.76 -1.03
C LEU A 194 -0.44 -10.16 -1.29
N ALA A 195 -1.74 -10.36 -1.12
CA ALA A 195 -2.38 -11.65 -1.38
C ALA A 195 -2.57 -11.92 -2.87
N THR A 196 -2.91 -10.89 -3.66
CA THR A 196 -3.24 -11.05 -5.08
C THR A 196 -2.01 -11.08 -5.98
N TYR A 197 -0.96 -10.33 -5.67
CA TYR A 197 0.24 -10.26 -6.52
C TYR A 197 0.90 -11.62 -6.83
N PRO A 198 1.08 -12.56 -5.86
CA PRO A 198 1.63 -13.87 -6.16
C PRO A 198 0.62 -14.85 -6.72
N VAL A 199 -0.67 -14.74 -6.40
CA VAL A 199 -1.68 -15.78 -6.63
C VAL A 199 -2.56 -15.49 -7.85
N GLY A 200 -2.88 -14.21 -8.09
CA GLY A 200 -3.78 -13.77 -9.16
C GLY A 200 -4.99 -12.99 -8.63
N LYS A 201 -5.96 -12.76 -9.50
CA LYS A 201 -7.11 -11.92 -9.21
C LYS A 201 -8.16 -12.62 -8.34
N ILE A 202 -8.80 -11.85 -7.47
CA ILE A 202 -10.00 -12.29 -6.75
C ILE A 202 -11.19 -12.22 -7.70
N LYS A 203 -11.94 -13.32 -7.76
CA LYS A 203 -13.18 -13.45 -8.54
C LYS A 203 -14.39 -12.95 -7.78
N SER A 204 -14.48 -13.32 -6.49
CA SER A 204 -15.61 -12.96 -5.63
C SER A 204 -15.20 -12.84 -4.17
N ILE A 205 -15.94 -12.04 -3.41
CA ILE A 205 -15.65 -11.73 -2.01
C ILE A 205 -16.93 -11.66 -1.17
N ASN A 206 -16.82 -12.13 0.08
CA ASN A 206 -17.82 -11.90 1.12
C ASN A 206 -17.14 -11.26 2.33
N SER A 207 -17.46 -10.02 2.62
CA SER A 207 -16.81 -9.21 3.65
C SER A 207 -17.75 -8.79 4.76
N ASN A 208 -17.22 -8.72 5.96
CA ASN A 208 -17.87 -8.14 7.13
C ASN A 208 -16.97 -7.05 7.73
N LEU A 209 -17.41 -5.81 7.65
CA LEU A 209 -16.74 -4.65 8.22
C LEU A 209 -17.33 -4.37 9.61
N LYS A 210 -16.47 -4.01 10.56
CA LYS A 210 -16.86 -3.74 11.93
C LYS A 210 -16.27 -2.44 12.45
N VAL A 211 -17.13 -1.61 13.02
CA VAL A 211 -16.74 -0.54 13.94
C VAL A 211 -16.92 -1.10 15.36
N PHE A 212 -15.87 -1.02 16.18
CA PHE A 212 -15.93 -1.45 17.56
C PHE A 212 -16.54 -0.35 18.44
N GLU A 213 -17.07 -0.76 19.58
CA GLU A 213 -17.61 0.17 20.55
C GLU A 213 -16.48 0.88 21.29
N HIS A 214 -16.17 2.09 20.83
CA HIS A 214 -15.19 2.95 21.51
C HIS A 214 -15.87 3.65 22.69
N LYS A 215 -15.21 3.68 23.83
CA LYS A 215 -15.68 4.49 24.96
C LYS A 215 -15.71 5.98 24.55
N GLY A 216 -16.91 6.48 24.27
CA GLY A 216 -17.15 7.78 23.68
C GLY A 216 -17.14 7.72 22.14
N ALA A 217 -18.18 8.30 21.52
CA ALA A 217 -18.41 8.22 20.07
C ALA A 217 -17.48 9.09 19.24
N GLY A 218 -16.46 9.74 19.82
CA GLY A 218 -15.53 10.64 19.13
C GLY A 218 -14.69 11.49 20.07
N VAL A 219 -13.82 12.32 19.48
CA VAL A 219 -13.02 13.35 20.17
C VAL A 219 -13.08 14.62 19.32
N GLY A 220 -13.53 15.72 19.90
CA GLY A 220 -13.71 16.98 19.20
C GLY A 220 -14.69 16.81 18.03
N GLU A 221 -14.28 17.17 16.82
CA GLU A 221 -15.05 17.02 15.58
C GLU A 221 -14.99 15.61 14.97
N TYR A 222 -14.06 14.75 15.43
CA TYR A 222 -13.82 13.41 14.89
C TYR A 222 -14.81 12.42 15.50
N ARG A 223 -15.73 11.94 14.69
CA ARG A 223 -16.63 10.85 15.02
C ARG A 223 -15.94 9.51 14.74
N PHE A 224 -16.10 8.51 15.61
CA PHE A 224 -15.50 7.19 15.42
C PHE A 224 -16.50 6.27 14.73
N ASP A 225 -16.63 6.40 13.42
CA ASP A 225 -17.57 5.68 12.55
C ASP A 225 -16.91 4.90 11.41
N ALA A 226 -15.64 5.15 11.14
CA ALA A 226 -14.88 4.35 10.17
C ALA A 226 -14.57 2.95 10.72
N ASN A 227 -14.53 1.93 9.84
CA ASN A 227 -14.31 0.54 10.24
C ASN A 227 -12.94 0.31 10.90
N ASP A 228 -12.92 -0.48 12.00
CA ASP A 228 -11.74 -0.84 12.78
C ASP A 228 -11.20 -2.22 12.45
N ALA A 229 -12.05 -3.07 11.88
CA ALA A 229 -11.70 -4.40 11.45
C ALA A 229 -12.55 -4.83 10.25
N PHE A 230 -11.99 -5.71 9.44
CA PHE A 230 -12.75 -6.49 8.47
C PHE A 230 -12.28 -7.94 8.43
N ASN A 231 -13.20 -8.82 8.04
CA ASN A 231 -12.93 -10.22 7.72
C ASN A 231 -13.60 -10.55 6.40
N SER A 232 -12.85 -11.12 5.46
CA SER A 232 -13.34 -11.48 4.14
C SER A 232 -13.05 -12.94 3.82
N MET A 233 -14.04 -13.63 3.28
CA MET A 233 -13.86 -14.89 2.54
C MET A 233 -13.72 -14.54 1.07
N ILE A 234 -12.80 -15.17 0.36
CA ILE A 234 -12.47 -14.87 -1.03
C ILE A 234 -12.40 -16.13 -1.89
N GLU A 235 -12.69 -15.96 -3.16
CA GLU A 235 -12.49 -16.94 -4.22
C GLU A 235 -11.64 -16.28 -5.33
N PHE A 236 -10.53 -16.90 -5.71
CA PHE A 236 -9.68 -16.44 -6.80
C PHE A 236 -10.19 -16.94 -8.17
N GLU A 237 -9.83 -16.25 -9.25
CA GLU A 237 -10.14 -16.69 -10.62
C GLU A 237 -9.56 -18.07 -10.96
N ASN A 238 -8.42 -18.43 -10.36
CA ASN A 238 -7.78 -19.74 -10.53
C ASN A 238 -8.40 -20.87 -9.68
N GLY A 239 -9.46 -20.56 -8.92
CA GLY A 239 -10.20 -21.53 -8.08
C GLY A 239 -9.63 -21.69 -6.66
N ALA A 240 -8.56 -21.02 -6.29
CA ALA A 240 -8.12 -20.97 -4.91
C ALA A 240 -9.13 -20.23 -4.05
N VAL A 241 -9.25 -20.62 -2.78
CA VAL A 241 -10.10 -19.95 -1.79
C VAL A 241 -9.26 -19.39 -0.65
N GLY A 242 -9.83 -18.53 0.17
CA GLY A 242 -9.06 -18.02 1.30
C GLY A 242 -9.78 -17.05 2.21
N THR A 243 -9.01 -16.55 3.17
CA THR A 243 -9.45 -15.53 4.12
C THR A 243 -8.47 -14.37 4.16
N ILE A 244 -9.00 -13.15 4.11
CA ILE A 244 -8.21 -11.94 4.29
C ILE A 244 -8.84 -11.08 5.38
N SER A 245 -8.05 -10.65 6.36
CA SER A 245 -8.56 -9.81 7.44
C SER A 245 -7.56 -8.77 7.92
N CYS A 246 -8.09 -7.67 8.43
CA CYS A 246 -7.32 -6.66 9.15
C CYS A 246 -8.04 -6.22 10.42
N SER A 247 -7.26 -5.80 11.42
CA SER A 247 -7.80 -5.20 12.63
C SER A 247 -6.83 -4.18 13.21
N ARG A 248 -7.36 -3.05 13.69
CA ARG A 248 -6.63 -2.05 14.50
C ARG A 248 -6.70 -2.33 16.00
N ALA A 249 -7.51 -3.34 16.39
CA ALA A 249 -7.76 -3.72 17.78
C ALA A 249 -7.26 -5.15 18.10
N ALA A 250 -6.31 -5.66 17.34
CA ALA A 250 -5.71 -6.98 17.53
C ALA A 250 -4.65 -6.92 18.65
N THR A 251 -5.09 -7.05 19.90
CA THR A 251 -4.21 -6.98 21.08
C THR A 251 -3.06 -7.98 21.00
N GLY A 252 -1.83 -7.49 21.18
CA GLY A 252 -0.61 -8.30 21.10
C GLY A 252 0.12 -8.20 19.75
N PHE A 253 -0.53 -7.67 18.70
CA PHE A 253 0.09 -7.45 17.40
C PHE A 253 0.47 -5.98 17.22
N LYS A 254 1.73 -5.69 16.91
CA LYS A 254 2.20 -4.30 16.74
C LYS A 254 1.82 -3.73 15.38
N ASN A 255 2.29 -4.38 14.32
CA ASN A 255 2.09 -4.00 12.93
C ASN A 255 2.29 -5.24 12.04
N THR A 256 1.65 -6.35 12.38
CA THR A 256 1.99 -7.68 11.93
C THR A 256 1.26 -8.04 10.64
N ILE A 257 2.03 -8.37 9.61
CA ILE A 257 1.56 -9.00 8.38
C ILE A 257 1.90 -10.49 8.46
N ASP A 258 0.91 -11.35 8.24
CA ASP A 258 1.06 -12.82 8.15
C ASP A 258 0.34 -13.29 6.88
N ILE A 259 1.07 -13.93 5.97
CA ILE A 259 0.55 -14.46 4.71
C ILE A 259 0.97 -15.91 4.57
N ARG A 260 0.02 -16.77 4.26
CA ARG A 260 0.19 -18.21 4.05
C ARG A 260 -0.46 -18.61 2.73
N ILE A 261 0.29 -19.30 1.89
CA ILE A 261 -0.17 -19.78 0.59
C ILE A 261 0.09 -21.28 0.53
N MET A 262 -0.94 -22.06 0.31
CA MET A 262 -0.92 -23.52 0.30
C MET A 262 -1.31 -24.03 -1.08
N GLY A 263 -0.40 -24.81 -1.66
CA GLY A 263 -0.59 -25.54 -2.92
C GLY A 263 -0.62 -27.05 -2.72
N ASP A 264 -0.85 -27.81 -3.80
CA ASP A 264 -0.89 -29.27 -3.75
C ASP A 264 0.51 -29.92 -3.77
N LEU A 265 1.58 -29.15 -3.99
CA LEU A 265 2.97 -29.62 -3.93
C LEU A 265 3.78 -28.99 -2.79
N GLY A 266 3.21 -28.03 -2.05
CA GLY A 266 3.91 -27.39 -0.95
C GLY A 266 3.13 -26.21 -0.37
N GLY A 267 3.72 -25.59 0.65
CA GLY A 267 3.18 -24.37 1.27
C GLY A 267 4.29 -23.39 1.60
N ILE A 268 3.96 -22.11 1.62
CA ILE A 268 4.88 -21.03 1.93
C ILE A 268 4.20 -19.99 2.80
N LYS A 269 4.95 -19.35 3.69
CA LYS A 269 4.44 -18.30 4.56
C LYS A 269 5.50 -17.23 4.85
N VAL A 270 5.03 -16.01 5.08
CA VAL A 270 5.82 -14.91 5.64
C VAL A 270 5.08 -14.31 6.82
N CYS A 271 5.82 -13.88 7.83
CA CYS A 271 5.27 -13.14 8.97
C CYS A 271 6.29 -12.10 9.41
N PHE A 272 5.89 -10.83 9.47
CA PHE A 272 6.78 -9.73 9.88
C PHE A 272 6.01 -8.53 10.43
N ASP A 273 6.64 -7.78 11.32
CA ASP A 273 6.19 -6.48 11.83
C ASP A 273 6.81 -5.33 11.03
N LYS A 274 8.08 -5.48 10.64
CA LYS A 274 8.84 -4.48 9.89
C LYS A 274 9.52 -5.12 8.68
N TRP A 275 9.17 -4.69 7.49
CA TRP A 275 9.67 -5.27 6.25
C TRP A 275 11.21 -5.24 6.12
N PHE A 276 11.88 -4.27 6.74
CA PHE A 276 13.35 -4.07 6.67
C PHE A 276 14.13 -4.74 7.80
N GLU A 277 13.47 -5.26 8.84
CA GLU A 277 14.11 -5.94 9.97
C GLU A 277 13.84 -7.45 9.93
N ASP A 278 12.56 -7.83 9.99
CA ASP A 278 12.09 -9.21 10.09
C ASP A 278 11.41 -9.75 8.83
N GLY A 279 11.17 -8.87 7.84
CA GLY A 279 10.65 -9.22 6.52
C GLY A 279 11.68 -9.77 5.53
N LEU A 280 12.79 -10.36 6.01
CA LEU A 280 13.90 -10.84 5.20
C LEU A 280 13.88 -12.35 4.97
N THR A 281 12.88 -13.05 5.49
CA THR A 281 12.78 -14.51 5.41
C THR A 281 11.38 -14.94 5.03
N TYR A 282 11.28 -16.14 4.45
CA TYR A 282 10.03 -16.90 4.37
C TYR A 282 10.23 -18.31 4.92
N ASP A 283 9.14 -18.97 5.32
CA ASP A 283 9.16 -20.38 5.66
C ASP A 283 8.45 -21.16 4.56
N ILE A 284 9.02 -22.30 4.12
CA ILE A 284 8.48 -23.14 3.05
C ILE A 284 8.45 -24.62 3.48
N THR A 285 7.47 -25.35 3.00
CA THR A 285 7.43 -26.82 3.10
C THR A 285 7.19 -27.43 1.72
N ARG A 286 8.01 -28.43 1.37
CA ARG A 286 7.98 -29.17 0.10
C ARG A 286 7.74 -30.66 0.29
N ASP A 287 7.90 -31.14 1.51
CA ASP A 287 7.80 -32.59 1.82
C ASP A 287 6.35 -32.97 2.17
N ILE A 288 5.51 -33.00 1.15
CA ILE A 288 4.09 -33.35 1.29
C ILE A 288 3.87 -34.87 1.48
N LYS A 289 4.89 -35.70 1.29
CA LYS A 289 4.80 -37.18 1.38
C LYS A 289 5.33 -37.69 2.72
N SER A 290 6.07 -36.91 3.46
CA SER A 290 6.64 -37.30 4.74
C SER A 290 5.66 -37.15 5.88
N ALA A 291 5.60 -38.17 6.76
CA ALA A 291 4.89 -38.02 8.04
C ALA A 291 5.53 -36.98 8.97
N ASN A 292 6.78 -36.59 8.70
CA ASN A 292 7.55 -35.59 9.45
C ASN A 292 7.61 -34.23 8.73
N MET A 293 6.54 -33.83 8.08
CA MET A 293 6.42 -32.53 7.40
C MET A 293 6.91 -31.39 8.31
N HIS A 294 7.83 -30.57 7.82
CA HIS A 294 8.40 -29.44 8.55
C HIS A 294 8.48 -28.20 7.67
N TRP A 295 8.56 -27.07 8.31
CA TRP A 295 8.81 -25.77 7.68
C TRP A 295 10.29 -25.44 7.71
N GLU A 296 10.86 -25.15 6.56
CA GLU A 296 12.23 -24.67 6.40
C GLU A 296 12.22 -23.15 6.32
N ARG A 297 13.05 -22.49 7.12
CA ARG A 297 13.23 -21.04 7.03
C ARG A 297 14.31 -20.70 6.03
N VAL A 298 13.98 -19.84 5.08
CA VAL A 298 14.87 -19.39 4.02
C VAL A 298 15.10 -17.89 4.14
N ALA A 299 16.36 -17.48 4.26
CA ALA A 299 16.76 -16.08 4.19
C ALA A 299 16.91 -15.66 2.72
N VAL A 300 16.44 -14.46 2.40
CA VAL A 300 16.46 -13.91 1.06
C VAL A 300 17.42 -12.72 1.01
N PRO A 301 18.28 -12.59 0.01
CA PRO A 301 19.06 -11.36 -0.21
C PRO A 301 18.14 -10.15 -0.31
N GLN A 302 18.64 -9.01 0.14
CA GLN A 302 17.86 -7.77 0.08
C GLN A 302 17.48 -7.45 -1.38
N THR A 303 16.19 -7.28 -1.61
CA THR A 303 15.63 -6.90 -2.92
C THR A 303 15.50 -5.38 -3.04
N PRO A 304 15.52 -4.83 -4.26
CA PRO A 304 15.28 -3.40 -4.45
C PRO A 304 13.94 -2.95 -3.88
N THR A 305 13.95 -1.78 -3.27
CA THR A 305 12.73 -1.10 -2.78
C THR A 305 11.89 -0.55 -3.93
N ASN A 306 10.63 -0.20 -3.67
CA ASN A 306 9.77 0.47 -4.66
C ASN A 306 10.42 1.78 -5.18
N PHE A 307 11.14 2.50 -4.34
CA PHE A 307 11.85 3.72 -4.72
C PHE A 307 12.94 3.42 -5.77
N GLU A 308 13.77 2.41 -5.52
CA GLU A 308 14.83 1.97 -6.44
C GLU A 308 14.23 1.36 -7.72
N ARG A 309 13.14 0.59 -7.63
CA ARG A 309 12.40 0.03 -8.77
C ARG A 309 11.83 1.13 -9.66
N PHE A 310 11.24 2.17 -9.08
CA PHE A 310 10.73 3.31 -9.82
C PHE A 310 11.82 4.05 -10.61
N ILE A 311 12.94 4.34 -9.96
CA ILE A 311 14.08 5.00 -10.62
C ILE A 311 14.69 4.10 -11.69
N THR A 312 14.79 2.79 -11.44
CA THR A 312 15.27 1.82 -12.43
C THR A 312 14.33 1.75 -13.63
N SER A 313 13.02 1.78 -13.40
CA SER A 313 12.02 1.82 -14.46
C SER A 313 12.16 3.05 -15.35
N ILE A 314 12.38 4.23 -14.78
CA ILE A 314 12.65 5.46 -15.55
C ILE A 314 13.93 5.31 -16.41
N ARG A 315 15.01 4.74 -15.84
CA ARG A 315 16.28 4.54 -16.54
C ARG A 315 16.20 3.55 -17.69
N THR A 316 15.40 2.52 -17.54
CA THR A 316 15.27 1.42 -18.51
C THR A 316 14.11 1.61 -19.49
N GLY A 317 13.14 2.48 -19.17
CA GLY A 317 11.90 2.63 -19.93
C GLY A 317 10.93 1.46 -19.75
N ILE A 318 11.18 0.56 -18.79
CA ILE A 318 10.33 -0.63 -18.51
C ILE A 318 9.63 -0.41 -17.17
N ASN A 319 8.30 -0.34 -17.19
CA ASN A 319 7.52 -0.17 -15.96
C ASN A 319 7.58 -1.44 -15.10
N ASP A 320 7.96 -1.29 -13.83
CA ASP A 320 7.99 -2.39 -12.84
C ASP A 320 6.78 -2.30 -11.91
N GLN A 321 6.61 -3.33 -11.10
CA GLN A 321 5.54 -3.48 -10.11
C GLN A 321 5.97 -2.91 -8.73
N PRO A 322 5.04 -2.35 -7.95
CA PRO A 322 3.60 -2.24 -8.17
C PRO A 322 3.20 -0.99 -8.98
N ASP A 323 2.65 -1.18 -10.15
CA ASP A 323 2.16 -0.11 -11.02
C ASP A 323 0.74 0.38 -10.65
N PHE A 324 0.20 1.33 -11.40
CA PHE A 324 -1.16 1.84 -11.17
C PHE A 324 -2.26 0.79 -11.41
N GLU A 325 -2.02 -0.24 -12.23
CA GLU A 325 -2.95 -1.36 -12.36
C GLU A 325 -3.09 -2.13 -11.02
N CYS A 326 -1.98 -2.35 -10.31
CA CYS A 326 -2.01 -2.95 -8.97
C CYS A 326 -2.79 -2.07 -7.98
N GLY A 327 -2.59 -0.75 -8.03
CA GLY A 327 -3.34 0.19 -7.20
C GLY A 327 -4.84 0.16 -7.47
N ALA A 328 -5.22 0.12 -8.75
CA ALA A 328 -6.62 0.05 -9.15
C ALA A 328 -7.27 -1.30 -8.79
N GLU A 329 -6.55 -2.40 -8.93
CA GLU A 329 -7.05 -3.73 -8.54
C GLU A 329 -7.30 -3.81 -7.02
N ALA A 330 -6.38 -3.28 -6.20
CA ALA A 330 -6.57 -3.21 -4.76
C ALA A 330 -7.80 -2.35 -4.39
N GLN A 331 -8.01 -1.21 -5.07
CA GLN A 331 -9.16 -0.35 -4.83
C GLN A 331 -10.47 -1.01 -5.27
N LYS A 332 -10.47 -1.76 -6.38
CA LYS A 332 -11.63 -2.54 -6.83
C LYS A 332 -12.09 -3.53 -5.77
N ILE A 333 -11.15 -4.20 -5.12
CA ILE A 333 -11.43 -5.15 -4.04
C ILE A 333 -11.99 -4.40 -2.81
N VAL A 334 -11.43 -3.25 -2.46
CA VAL A 334 -11.92 -2.42 -1.35
C VAL A 334 -13.37 -2.00 -1.57
N ASP A 335 -13.71 -1.50 -2.78
CA ASP A 335 -15.08 -1.12 -3.14
C ASP A 335 -16.04 -2.31 -3.03
N ALA A 336 -15.62 -3.50 -3.52
CA ALA A 336 -16.40 -4.73 -3.40
C ALA A 336 -16.60 -5.18 -1.94
N CYS A 337 -15.61 -4.96 -1.05
CA CYS A 337 -15.76 -5.22 0.38
C CYS A 337 -16.84 -4.35 1.02
N PHE A 338 -16.87 -3.05 0.71
CA PHE A 338 -17.92 -2.14 1.19
C PHE A 338 -19.30 -2.60 0.69
N GLU A 339 -19.41 -2.93 -0.60
CA GLU A 339 -20.66 -3.43 -1.18
C GLU A 339 -21.10 -4.72 -0.52
N SER A 340 -20.21 -5.71 -0.39
CA SER A 340 -20.49 -7.01 0.22
C SER A 340 -20.96 -6.87 1.66
N SER A 341 -20.25 -6.07 2.46
CA SER A 341 -20.61 -5.85 3.88
C SER A 341 -21.98 -5.17 4.03
N LYS A 342 -22.27 -4.18 3.17
CA LYS A 342 -23.56 -3.48 3.16
C LYS A 342 -24.72 -4.39 2.76
N GLN A 343 -24.51 -5.23 1.75
CA GLN A 343 -25.54 -6.14 1.21
C GLN A 343 -25.59 -7.49 1.94
N ARG A 344 -24.59 -7.81 2.77
CA ARG A 344 -24.42 -9.08 3.47
C ARG A 344 -24.47 -10.29 2.55
N ARG A 345 -23.79 -10.20 1.41
CA ARG A 345 -23.70 -11.28 0.40
C ARG A 345 -22.36 -11.31 -0.30
N TRP A 346 -22.09 -12.38 -1.03
CA TRP A 346 -20.99 -12.44 -1.99
C TRP A 346 -21.17 -11.38 -3.10
N VAL A 347 -20.07 -10.78 -3.49
CA VAL A 347 -19.98 -9.82 -4.60
C VAL A 347 -18.91 -10.32 -5.57
N ASP A 348 -19.23 -10.35 -6.86
CA ASP A 348 -18.26 -10.62 -7.94
C ASP A 348 -17.44 -9.34 -8.20
N ILE A 349 -16.14 -9.52 -8.51
CA ILE A 349 -15.17 -8.44 -8.71
C ILE A 349 -14.80 -8.34 -10.18
#